data_2e73a1abbcd59347a20879620d409dba
#
_entry.id   2e73a1abbcd59347a20879620d409dba
#
_cell.length_a   1.000
_cell.length_b   1.000
_cell.length_c   1.000
_cell.angle_alpha   90.00
_cell.angle_beta   90.00
_cell.angle_gamma   90.00
#
_symmetry.space_group_name_H-M   'P 1'
#
loop_
_entity.id
_entity.type
_entity.pdbx_description
1 polymer ?
#
loop_
_entity_poly.entity_id
_entity_poly.type
_entity_poly.pdbx_seq_one_letter_code
_entity_poly.pdbx_strand_id
1 'polypeptide(L)'
;GGALGGRGLLAAAVASGAAVWATWAVLLMPGFRRVPLRLQVPYQPSSPRQVANTLALLRGRAGKTVDLGSGDGRLVLEAYKQGLRPALGYELNPWLLCLANYRAWKAGYHGNVSFLKKDLWKAACPCLCLSPQKPPLATKLLAELPDDARVVAGRYPFPCWTPSSTLGQGLEQVWAYDMKEVRR
;
A
#
# COMPACT_ATOMS: atom_id res chain seq x y z
N GLY A 1 -1.81 -5.38 50.96
CA GLY A 1 -1.37 -5.16 49.58
C GLY A 1 0.07 -5.60 49.41
N GLY A 2 0.33 -6.85 48.97
CA GLY A 2 1.66 -7.38 48.78
C GLY A 2 2.29 -6.80 47.51
N ALA A 3 3.32 -5.98 47.66
CA ALA A 3 4.18 -5.59 46.55
C ALA A 3 4.86 -6.87 46.01
N LEU A 4 4.69 -7.16 44.74
CA LEU A 4 5.43 -8.21 44.06
C LEU A 4 6.93 -7.91 44.22
N GLY A 5 7.65 -8.78 44.92
CA GLY A 5 9.10 -8.64 45.05
C GLY A 5 9.78 -8.60 43.67
N GLY A 6 10.98 -8.04 43.58
CA GLY A 6 11.69 -7.84 42.31
C GLY A 6 11.73 -9.07 41.38
N ARG A 7 11.76 -10.29 41.93
CA ARG A 7 11.63 -11.56 41.18
C ARG A 7 10.27 -11.76 40.54
N GLY A 8 9.18 -11.32 41.18
CA GLY A 8 7.83 -11.40 40.62
C GLY A 8 7.62 -10.42 39.46
N LEU A 9 8.17 -9.21 39.55
CA LEU A 9 8.14 -8.22 38.49
C LEU A 9 8.95 -8.69 37.29
N LEU A 10 10.11 -9.29 37.49
CA LEU A 10 10.93 -9.83 36.40
C LEU A 10 10.22 -10.99 35.69
N ALA A 11 9.61 -11.91 36.45
CA ALA A 11 8.85 -13.02 35.90
C ALA A 11 7.64 -12.53 35.07
N ALA A 12 6.91 -11.53 35.58
CA ALA A 12 5.79 -10.92 34.85
C ALA A 12 6.24 -10.24 33.56
N ALA A 13 7.37 -9.51 33.57
CA ALA A 13 7.92 -8.87 32.38
C ALA A 13 8.36 -9.89 31.31
N VAL A 14 9.03 -10.97 31.72
CA VAL A 14 9.43 -12.06 30.83
C VAL A 14 8.21 -12.77 30.25
N ALA A 15 7.21 -13.08 31.07
CA ALA A 15 5.97 -13.72 30.60
C ALA A 15 5.20 -12.83 29.61
N SER A 16 5.11 -11.52 29.87
CA SER A 16 4.48 -10.56 28.95
C SER A 16 5.25 -10.45 27.64
N GLY A 17 6.58 -10.37 27.69
CA GLY A 17 7.43 -10.35 26.50
C GLY A 17 7.29 -11.63 25.66
N ALA A 18 7.28 -12.78 26.31
CA ALA A 18 7.08 -14.08 25.66
C ALA A 18 5.69 -14.18 25.02
N ALA A 19 4.63 -13.70 25.70
CA ALA A 19 3.28 -13.67 25.17
C ALA A 19 3.16 -12.77 23.91
N VAL A 20 3.75 -11.56 23.97
CA VAL A 20 3.79 -10.64 22.82
C VAL A 20 4.56 -11.28 21.65
N TRP A 21 5.73 -11.89 21.92
CA TRP A 21 6.51 -12.56 20.90
C TRP A 21 5.78 -13.76 20.30
N ALA A 22 5.13 -14.60 21.12
CA ALA A 22 4.35 -15.74 20.65
C ALA A 22 3.14 -15.29 19.80
N THR A 23 2.45 -14.24 20.23
CA THR A 23 1.36 -13.64 19.44
C THR A 23 1.87 -13.15 18.09
N TRP A 24 2.99 -12.45 18.07
CA TRP A 24 3.62 -12.00 16.82
C TRP A 24 4.04 -13.18 15.94
N ALA A 25 4.71 -14.19 16.51
CA ALA A 25 5.19 -15.35 15.77
C ALA A 25 4.07 -16.25 15.24
N VAL A 26 2.98 -16.41 15.98
CA VAL A 26 1.87 -17.33 15.65
C VAL A 26 0.79 -16.64 14.83
N LEU A 27 0.45 -15.39 15.12
CA LEU A 27 -0.65 -14.69 14.45
C LEU A 27 -0.16 -13.82 13.28
N LEU A 28 0.89 -13.06 13.45
CA LEU A 28 1.35 -12.11 12.41
C LEU A 28 2.28 -12.77 11.39
N MET A 29 3.27 -13.54 11.85
CA MET A 29 4.25 -14.18 10.97
C MET A 29 3.67 -15.15 9.92
N PRO A 30 2.65 -16.00 10.23
CA PRO A 30 2.09 -16.88 9.20
C PRO A 30 1.44 -16.12 8.04
N GLY A 31 0.92 -14.92 8.29
CA GLY A 31 0.38 -14.05 7.23
C GLY A 31 1.46 -13.62 6.24
N PHE A 32 2.64 -13.27 6.72
CA PHE A 32 3.79 -12.92 5.88
C PHE A 32 4.38 -14.15 5.16
N ARG A 33 4.44 -15.32 5.81
CA ARG A 33 4.91 -16.57 5.21
C ARG A 33 4.04 -17.10 4.07
N ARG A 34 2.77 -16.72 4.01
CA ARG A 34 1.85 -17.08 2.92
C ARG A 34 2.13 -16.34 1.61
N VAL A 35 2.97 -15.33 1.65
CA VAL A 35 3.46 -14.64 0.45
C VAL A 35 4.76 -15.31 0.02
N PRO A 36 4.90 -15.79 -1.23
CA PRO A 36 6.15 -16.36 -1.72
C PRO A 36 7.32 -15.41 -1.50
N LEU A 37 8.47 -15.92 -1.04
CA LEU A 37 9.67 -15.11 -0.69
C LEU A 37 10.06 -14.11 -1.79
N ARG A 38 9.95 -14.51 -3.05
CA ARG A 38 10.23 -13.66 -4.22
C ARG A 38 9.28 -12.46 -4.37
N LEU A 39 8.11 -12.50 -3.71
CA LEU A 39 7.09 -11.46 -3.74
C LEU A 39 7.00 -10.70 -2.42
N GLN A 40 7.78 -11.11 -1.43
CA GLN A 40 7.82 -10.41 -0.15
C GLN A 40 8.54 -9.09 -0.33
N VAL A 41 7.78 -8.01 -0.14
CA VAL A 41 8.32 -6.66 -0.02
C VAL A 41 8.09 -6.23 1.42
N PRO A 42 9.10 -5.66 2.11
CA PRO A 42 8.90 -5.12 3.44
C PRO A 42 7.74 -4.14 3.46
N TYR A 43 6.81 -4.32 4.38
CA TYR A 43 5.72 -3.37 4.56
C TYR A 43 6.29 -2.01 5.03
N GLN A 44 6.20 -1.04 4.17
CA GLN A 44 6.59 0.34 4.43
C GLN A 44 5.39 1.25 4.19
N PRO A 45 4.66 1.64 5.23
CA PRO A 45 3.51 2.50 5.08
C PRO A 45 3.91 3.88 4.53
N SER A 46 3.13 4.39 3.60
CA SER A 46 3.30 5.75 3.10
C SER A 46 3.05 6.75 4.22
N SER A 47 3.89 7.78 4.31
CA SER A 47 3.66 8.87 5.26
C SER A 47 2.43 9.70 4.87
N PRO A 48 1.83 10.45 5.81
CA PRO A 48 0.73 11.35 5.48
C PRO A 48 1.09 12.35 4.37
N ARG A 49 2.32 12.85 4.35
CA ARG A 49 2.81 13.75 3.29
C ARG A 49 2.91 13.06 1.94
N GLN A 50 3.42 11.83 1.91
CA GLN A 50 3.51 11.06 0.68
C GLN A 50 2.12 10.77 0.10
N VAL A 51 1.14 10.43 0.95
CA VAL A 51 -0.26 10.28 0.55
C VAL A 51 -0.81 11.59 -0.02
N ALA A 52 -0.60 12.70 0.67
CA ALA A 52 -1.05 14.01 0.20
C ALA A 52 -0.42 14.40 -1.15
N ASN A 53 0.89 14.18 -1.32
CA ASN A 53 1.59 14.43 -2.57
C ASN A 53 1.07 13.55 -3.72
N THR A 54 0.82 12.28 -3.45
CA THR A 54 0.23 11.35 -4.43
C THR A 54 -1.13 11.85 -4.90
N LEU A 55 -2.00 12.21 -3.98
CA LEU A 55 -3.35 12.69 -4.31
C LEU A 55 -3.34 14.07 -4.97
N ALA A 56 -2.36 14.92 -4.64
CA ALA A 56 -2.18 16.19 -5.34
C ALA A 56 -1.83 15.99 -6.83
N LEU A 57 -1.01 14.98 -7.16
CA LEU A 57 -0.70 14.62 -8.55
C LEU A 57 -1.87 13.96 -9.30
N LEU A 58 -2.89 13.50 -8.57
CA LEU A 58 -4.13 12.94 -9.14
C LEU A 58 -5.27 13.96 -9.20
N ARG A 59 -5.08 15.17 -8.69
CA ARG A 59 -6.12 16.20 -8.68
C ARG A 59 -6.63 16.48 -10.10
N GLY A 60 -7.95 16.61 -10.23
CA GLY A 60 -8.60 16.83 -11.52
C GLY A 60 -8.78 15.57 -12.37
N ARG A 61 -8.31 14.42 -11.90
CA ARG A 61 -8.59 13.13 -12.52
C ARG A 61 -9.87 12.54 -11.94
N ALA A 62 -10.60 11.83 -12.77
CA ALA A 62 -11.79 11.07 -12.38
C ALA A 62 -11.65 9.64 -12.88
N GLY A 63 -12.41 8.72 -12.26
CA GLY A 63 -12.44 7.33 -12.68
C GLY A 63 -11.82 6.35 -11.69
N LYS A 64 -11.64 5.13 -12.15
CA LYS A 64 -11.17 4.01 -11.34
C LYS A 64 -9.74 4.22 -10.87
N THR A 65 -9.56 4.15 -9.56
CA THR A 65 -8.25 4.25 -8.90
C THR A 65 -7.89 2.92 -8.26
N VAL A 66 -6.67 2.44 -8.51
CA VAL A 66 -6.18 1.17 -7.95
C VAL A 66 -4.82 1.40 -7.31
N ASP A 67 -4.70 1.02 -6.04
CA ASP A 67 -3.43 1.00 -5.31
C ASP A 67 -2.84 -0.42 -5.34
N LEU A 68 -1.67 -0.55 -5.94
CA LEU A 68 -0.94 -1.82 -6.06
C LEU A 68 0.02 -1.99 -4.89
N GLY A 69 -0.29 -2.96 -4.03
CA GLY A 69 0.39 -3.10 -2.74
C GLY A 69 -0.20 -2.14 -1.70
N SER A 70 -1.52 -2.11 -1.62
CA SER A 70 -2.26 -1.13 -0.84
C SER A 70 -1.98 -1.18 0.68
N GLY A 71 -1.27 -2.20 1.15
CA GLY A 71 -0.90 -2.33 2.54
C GLY A 71 -2.11 -2.22 3.48
N ASP A 72 -2.08 -1.23 4.35
CA ASP A 72 -3.13 -0.94 5.33
C ASP A 72 -4.29 -0.09 4.77
N GLY A 73 -4.31 0.16 3.47
CA GLY A 73 -5.42 0.81 2.76
C GLY A 73 -5.48 2.34 2.88
N ARG A 74 -4.52 3.00 3.54
CA ARG A 74 -4.60 4.44 3.82
C ARG A 74 -4.74 5.31 2.57
N LEU A 75 -4.02 4.98 1.49
CA LEU A 75 -4.10 5.72 0.24
C LEU A 75 -5.46 5.55 -0.43
N VAL A 76 -5.99 4.33 -0.47
CA VAL A 76 -7.30 4.02 -1.05
C VAL A 76 -8.41 4.78 -0.33
N LEU A 77 -8.36 4.81 1.01
CA LEU A 77 -9.34 5.52 1.83
C LEU A 77 -9.28 7.03 1.58
N GLU A 78 -8.08 7.59 1.48
CA GLU A 78 -7.90 9.01 1.24
C GLU A 78 -8.27 9.40 -0.21
N ALA A 79 -7.96 8.54 -1.19
CA ALA A 79 -8.39 8.69 -2.57
C ALA A 79 -9.93 8.71 -2.68
N TYR A 80 -10.60 7.80 -1.97
CA TYR A 80 -12.06 7.78 -1.91
C TYR A 80 -12.65 9.07 -1.33
N LYS A 81 -12.08 9.60 -0.24
CA LYS A 81 -12.50 10.90 0.36
C LYS A 81 -12.40 12.04 -0.64
N GLN A 82 -11.37 12.04 -1.48
CA GLN A 82 -11.16 13.07 -2.51
C GLN A 82 -12.01 12.87 -3.78
N GLY A 83 -12.89 11.87 -3.78
CA GLY A 83 -13.82 11.64 -4.88
C GLY A 83 -13.26 10.77 -6.02
N LEU A 84 -12.10 10.17 -5.86
CA LEU A 84 -11.54 9.21 -6.81
C LEU A 84 -12.28 7.87 -6.67
N ARG A 85 -13.22 7.61 -7.54
CA ARG A 85 -14.15 6.47 -7.45
C ARG A 85 -14.28 5.73 -8.78
N PRO A 86 -14.38 4.38 -8.74
CA PRO A 86 -14.20 3.48 -7.60
C PRO A 86 -12.75 3.42 -7.12
N ALA A 87 -12.53 3.30 -5.80
CA ALA A 87 -11.20 3.17 -5.19
C ALA A 87 -10.96 1.73 -4.73
N LEU A 88 -9.88 1.12 -5.21
CA LEU A 88 -9.57 -0.28 -5.03
C LEU A 88 -8.14 -0.43 -4.49
N GLY A 89 -7.91 -1.42 -3.62
CA GLY A 89 -6.59 -1.80 -3.16
C GLY A 89 -6.30 -3.26 -3.49
N TYR A 90 -5.11 -3.55 -4.02
CA TYR A 90 -4.62 -4.91 -4.22
C TYR A 90 -3.48 -5.18 -3.26
N GLU A 91 -3.60 -6.24 -2.48
CA GLU A 91 -2.62 -6.61 -1.46
C GLU A 91 -2.53 -8.14 -1.37
N LEU A 92 -1.32 -8.67 -1.19
CA LEU A 92 -1.10 -10.10 -1.05
C LEU A 92 -1.16 -10.57 0.41
N ASN A 93 -0.77 -9.69 1.34
CA ASN A 93 -0.74 -10.03 2.75
C ASN A 93 -2.15 -10.01 3.35
N PRO A 94 -2.68 -11.16 3.80
CA PRO A 94 -4.04 -11.25 4.33
C PRO A 94 -4.24 -10.43 5.60
N TRP A 95 -3.19 -10.20 6.40
CA TRP A 95 -3.29 -9.38 7.61
C TRP A 95 -3.43 -7.90 7.29
N LEU A 96 -2.68 -7.42 6.28
CA LEU A 96 -2.81 -6.05 5.82
C LEU A 96 -4.19 -5.82 5.17
N LEU A 97 -4.70 -6.80 4.42
CA LEU A 97 -6.08 -6.75 3.90
C LEU A 97 -7.12 -6.67 5.02
N CYS A 98 -6.96 -7.46 6.08
CA CYS A 98 -7.84 -7.41 7.23
C CYS A 98 -7.80 -6.03 7.90
N LEU A 99 -6.61 -5.46 8.08
CA LEU A 99 -6.41 -4.13 8.64
C LEU A 99 -7.03 -3.04 7.74
N ALA A 100 -6.86 -3.13 6.42
CA ALA A 100 -7.43 -2.20 5.46
C ALA A 100 -8.97 -2.23 5.49
N ASN A 101 -9.57 -3.42 5.53
CA ASN A 101 -11.02 -3.58 5.65
C ASN A 101 -11.56 -3.05 6.98
N TYR A 102 -10.85 -3.32 8.09
CA TYR A 102 -11.20 -2.77 9.39
C TYR A 102 -11.18 -1.24 9.40
N ARG A 103 -10.15 -0.62 8.79
CA ARG A 103 -10.07 0.84 8.66
C ARG A 103 -11.19 1.41 7.79
N ALA A 104 -11.54 0.73 6.69
CA ALA A 104 -12.66 1.12 5.85
C ALA A 104 -13.99 1.07 6.62
N TRP A 105 -14.20 0.02 7.40
CA TRP A 105 -15.36 -0.10 8.26
C TRP A 105 -15.41 1.01 9.31
N LYS A 106 -14.30 1.24 10.02
CA LYS A 106 -14.20 2.30 11.03
C LYS A 106 -14.43 3.70 10.45
N ALA A 107 -14.03 3.93 9.20
CA ALA A 107 -14.24 5.20 8.50
C ALA A 107 -15.63 5.34 7.86
N GLY A 108 -16.50 4.32 7.96
CA GLY A 108 -17.81 4.32 7.31
C GLY A 108 -17.78 4.14 5.79
N TYR A 109 -16.68 3.63 5.23
CA TYR A 109 -16.50 3.44 3.78
C TYR A 109 -16.62 1.98 3.34
N HIS A 110 -17.01 1.09 4.26
CA HIS A 110 -17.29 -0.31 3.93
C HIS A 110 -18.32 -0.42 2.81
N GLY A 111 -18.04 -1.23 1.80
CA GLY A 111 -18.87 -1.35 0.60
C GLY A 111 -18.61 -0.31 -0.49
N ASN A 112 -17.96 0.81 -0.17
CA ASN A 112 -17.64 1.88 -1.13
C ASN A 112 -16.20 1.80 -1.65
N VAL A 113 -15.31 1.20 -0.88
CA VAL A 113 -13.94 0.85 -1.27
C VAL A 113 -13.79 -0.66 -1.25
N SER A 114 -12.90 -1.20 -2.04
CA SER A 114 -12.67 -2.64 -2.11
C SER A 114 -11.20 -2.98 -1.96
N PHE A 115 -10.92 -3.92 -1.07
CA PHE A 115 -9.58 -4.48 -0.91
C PHE A 115 -9.57 -5.93 -1.34
N LEU A 116 -8.76 -6.26 -2.33
CA LEU A 116 -8.75 -7.57 -2.97
C LEU A 116 -7.39 -8.24 -2.80
N LYS A 117 -7.42 -9.52 -2.42
CA LYS A 117 -6.22 -10.35 -2.44
C LYS A 117 -5.87 -10.69 -3.88
N LYS A 118 -5.01 -9.89 -4.48
CA LYS A 118 -4.55 -10.09 -5.85
C LYS A 118 -3.04 -9.98 -5.95
N ASP A 119 -2.47 -10.90 -6.71
CA ASP A 119 -1.10 -10.78 -7.18
C ASP A 119 -1.06 -9.74 -8.30
N LEU A 120 -0.32 -8.66 -8.08
CA LEU A 120 -0.20 -7.56 -9.04
C LEU A 120 0.39 -8.02 -10.40
N TRP A 121 1.11 -9.14 -10.42
CA TRP A 121 1.65 -9.73 -11.65
C TRP A 121 0.59 -10.44 -12.49
N LYS A 122 -0.52 -10.85 -11.87
CA LYS A 122 -1.64 -11.57 -12.50
C LYS A 122 -2.89 -10.70 -12.68
N ALA A 123 -2.93 -9.51 -12.07
CA ALA A 123 -4.07 -8.62 -12.13
C ALA A 123 -3.95 -7.66 -13.31
N ALA A 124 -5.02 -7.49 -14.09
CA ALA A 124 -5.16 -6.38 -15.03
C ALA A 124 -5.25 -5.08 -14.23
N CYS A 125 -4.42 -4.10 -14.54
CA CYS A 125 -4.30 -2.86 -13.77
C CYS A 125 -4.73 -1.64 -14.57
N PRO A 126 -5.76 -0.94 -14.14
CA PRO A 126 -5.90 0.47 -14.42
C PRO A 126 -5.51 1.32 -13.21
N CYS A 127 -4.49 2.15 -13.38
CA CYS A 127 -4.14 3.33 -12.58
C CYS A 127 -3.75 3.17 -11.11
N LEU A 128 -2.59 3.55 -10.78
CA LEU A 128 -1.91 3.87 -9.51
C LEU A 128 -1.01 2.78 -8.92
N CYS A 129 0.30 3.03 -8.98
CA CYS A 129 1.29 2.17 -8.34
C CYS A 129 2.08 2.91 -7.26
N LEU A 130 2.11 2.33 -6.07
CA LEU A 130 3.02 2.71 -4.98
C LEU A 130 3.84 1.50 -4.54
N SER A 131 4.56 0.86 -5.44
CA SER A 131 5.37 -0.32 -5.08
C SER A 131 6.81 -0.17 -5.53
N PRO A 132 7.78 -0.80 -4.81
CA PRO A 132 9.17 -0.82 -5.25
C PRO A 132 9.28 -1.44 -6.64
N GLN A 133 9.94 -0.73 -7.51
CA GLN A 133 9.99 -0.92 -8.94
C GLN A 133 10.78 -2.17 -9.32
N LYS A 134 10.11 -3.12 -9.96
CA LYS A 134 10.79 -4.15 -10.74
C LYS A 134 10.57 -3.87 -12.22
N PRO A 135 11.59 -3.96 -13.09
CA PRO A 135 11.46 -3.69 -14.53
C PRO A 135 10.26 -4.37 -15.21
N PRO A 136 9.85 -5.61 -14.83
CA PRO A 136 8.67 -6.24 -15.40
C PRO A 136 7.36 -5.50 -15.15
N LEU A 137 7.26 -4.68 -14.09
CA LEU A 137 6.04 -3.91 -13.81
C LEU A 137 5.85 -2.79 -14.85
N ALA A 138 6.90 -2.10 -15.23
CA ALA A 138 6.84 -1.06 -16.27
C ALA A 138 6.30 -1.63 -17.58
N THR A 139 6.83 -2.76 -18.04
CA THR A 139 6.37 -3.45 -19.26
C THR A 139 4.90 -3.86 -19.17
N LYS A 140 4.48 -4.39 -18.02
CA LYS A 140 3.08 -4.78 -17.78
C LYS A 140 2.15 -3.57 -17.84
N LEU A 141 2.50 -2.47 -17.20
CA LEU A 141 1.69 -1.25 -17.19
C LEU A 141 1.58 -0.65 -18.59
N LEU A 142 2.68 -0.65 -19.37
CA LEU A 142 2.66 -0.23 -20.77
C LEU A 142 1.69 -1.06 -21.62
N ALA A 143 1.61 -2.35 -21.39
CA ALA A 143 0.74 -3.25 -22.15
C ALA A 143 -0.74 -3.15 -21.75
N GLU A 144 -1.05 -2.85 -20.48
CA GLU A 144 -2.40 -3.00 -19.95
C GLU A 144 -3.14 -1.68 -19.71
N LEU A 145 -2.41 -0.57 -19.51
CA LEU A 145 -3.05 0.70 -19.21
C LEU A 145 -3.53 1.43 -20.47
N PRO A 146 -4.68 2.10 -20.42
CA PRO A 146 -5.12 2.98 -21.49
C PRO A 146 -4.26 4.27 -21.54
N ASP A 147 -4.32 4.99 -22.66
CA ASP A 147 -3.50 6.19 -22.88
C ASP A 147 -3.87 7.37 -21.97
N ASP A 148 -5.10 7.43 -21.50
CA ASP A 148 -5.59 8.43 -20.54
C ASP A 148 -5.24 8.10 -19.10
N ALA A 149 -4.62 6.94 -18.84
CA ALA A 149 -4.21 6.55 -17.52
C ALA A 149 -3.03 7.41 -17.01
N ARG A 150 -3.03 7.63 -15.69
CA ARG A 150 -1.90 8.22 -14.97
C ARG A 150 -1.38 7.22 -13.93
N VAL A 151 -0.10 6.99 -13.95
CA VAL A 151 0.62 6.19 -12.93
C VAL A 151 1.31 7.14 -11.98
N VAL A 152 1.17 6.92 -10.67
CA VAL A 152 1.94 7.66 -9.67
C VAL A 152 2.81 6.68 -8.90
N ALA A 153 4.11 6.90 -8.91
CA ALA A 153 5.08 6.12 -8.18
C ALA A 153 5.57 6.87 -6.93
N GLY A 154 5.57 6.20 -5.79
CA GLY A 154 6.13 6.73 -4.55
C GLY A 154 7.51 6.15 -4.26
N ARG A 155 8.41 6.95 -3.68
CA ARG A 155 9.78 6.61 -3.24
C ARG A 155 10.77 6.23 -4.34
N TYR A 156 10.34 5.54 -5.37
CA TYR A 156 11.21 5.05 -6.44
C TYR A 156 10.61 5.38 -7.80
N PRO A 157 11.28 6.16 -8.65
CA PRO A 157 10.83 6.45 -10.00
C PRO A 157 10.97 5.23 -10.92
N PHE A 158 10.23 5.21 -12.01
CA PHE A 158 10.48 4.27 -13.10
C PHE A 158 11.76 4.67 -13.85
N PRO A 159 12.79 3.81 -13.90
CA PRO A 159 14.10 4.20 -14.44
C PRO A 159 14.06 4.53 -15.95
N CYS A 160 13.11 3.94 -16.68
CA CYS A 160 12.99 4.10 -18.13
C CYS A 160 11.87 5.08 -18.56
N TRP A 161 11.20 5.72 -17.62
CA TRP A 161 10.10 6.63 -17.91
C TRP A 161 10.44 8.06 -17.47
N THR A 162 10.11 9.02 -18.34
CA THR A 162 10.20 10.43 -17.98
C THR A 162 8.92 10.83 -17.23
N PRO A 163 9.01 11.34 -15.99
CA PRO A 163 7.82 11.74 -15.25
C PRO A 163 7.21 13.01 -15.87
N SER A 164 5.88 13.01 -16.03
CA SER A 164 5.10 14.20 -16.43
C SER A 164 5.07 15.25 -15.32
N SER A 165 5.14 14.83 -14.07
CA SER A 165 5.16 15.71 -12.89
C SER A 165 5.82 15.03 -11.71
N THR A 166 6.44 15.83 -10.84
CA THR A 166 7.09 15.35 -9.62
C THR A 166 6.71 16.26 -8.45
N LEU A 167 6.46 15.69 -7.28
CA LEU A 167 6.12 16.44 -6.07
C LEU A 167 6.80 15.86 -4.84
N GLY A 168 7.24 16.74 -3.91
CA GLY A 168 7.93 16.37 -2.69
C GLY A 168 9.42 16.16 -2.88
N GLN A 169 10.11 15.73 -1.80
CA GLN A 169 11.55 15.48 -1.77
C GLN A 169 11.87 14.26 -0.90
N GLY A 170 12.98 13.59 -1.18
CA GLY A 170 13.44 12.43 -0.43
C GLY A 170 12.39 11.32 -0.34
N LEU A 171 12.11 10.83 0.86
CA LEU A 171 11.14 9.74 1.08
C LEU A 171 9.68 10.13 0.81
N GLU A 172 9.39 11.42 0.73
CA GLU A 172 8.07 11.97 0.47
C GLU A 172 7.84 12.25 -1.03
N GLN A 173 8.87 12.06 -1.83
CA GLN A 173 8.82 12.34 -3.26
C GLN A 173 7.95 11.32 -3.99
N VAL A 174 7.16 11.83 -4.95
CA VAL A 174 6.29 11.05 -5.82
C VAL A 174 6.41 11.53 -7.25
N TRP A 175 6.26 10.63 -8.20
CA TRP A 175 6.38 10.88 -9.64
C TRP A 175 5.11 10.45 -10.35
N ALA A 176 4.56 11.33 -11.16
CA ALA A 176 3.43 11.02 -12.03
C ALA A 176 3.89 10.79 -13.46
N TYR A 177 3.26 9.83 -14.10
CA TYR A 177 3.51 9.45 -15.50
C TYR A 177 2.19 9.37 -16.22
N ASP A 178 2.01 10.18 -17.24
CA ASP A 178 0.88 10.09 -18.14
C ASP A 178 1.20 9.07 -19.24
N MET A 179 0.39 8.03 -19.38
CA MET A 179 0.69 6.90 -20.28
C MET A 179 0.83 7.33 -21.75
N LYS A 180 0.07 8.35 -22.18
CA LYS A 180 0.18 8.95 -23.50
C LYS A 180 1.58 9.56 -23.77
N GLU A 181 2.24 10.09 -22.75
CA GLU A 181 3.58 10.67 -22.85
C GLU A 181 4.67 9.59 -22.78
N VAL A 182 4.47 8.59 -21.93
CA VAL A 182 5.42 7.47 -21.74
C VAL A 182 5.54 6.60 -23.00
N ARG A 183 4.49 6.54 -23.83
CA ARG A 183 4.46 5.76 -25.09
C ARG A 183 4.98 6.51 -26.31
N ARG A 184 5.30 7.78 -26.18
CA ARG A 184 5.88 8.60 -27.26
C ARG A 184 7.38 8.39 -27.37
#